data_88b5834b36a4cdb21f06bc49c16a50f6
#
_entry.id   88b5834b36a4cdb21f06bc49c16a50f6
#
_cell.length_a   1.000
_cell.length_b   1.000
_cell.length_c   1.000
_cell.angle_alpha   90.00
_cell.angle_beta   90.00
_cell.angle_gamma   90.00
#
_symmetry.space_group_name_H-M   'P 1'
#
loop_
_entity.id
_entity.type
_entity.pdbx_description
1 polymer ?
#
loop_
_entity_poly.entity_id
_entity_poly.type
_entity_poly.pdbx_seq_one_letter_code
_entity_poly.pdbx_strand_id
1 'polypeptide(L)'
;DLGPRAQVHGVPLLLEPLNRYETNLINTVADGLALLETLQTKNVKLLCDLFHMNIEEVSVAGALREAGGNVGHVHFADSNRRAVGFGHTDFAPIAATLASIGYSGYLSAEILPLPDSERAAAQTISSYRKFVTEG
;
A
#
# COMPACT_ATOMS: atom_id res chain seq x y z
N ASP A 1 -23.48 3.64 -1.10
CA ASP A 1 -24.36 2.66 -0.41
C ASP A 1 -23.63 1.40 0.09
N LEU A 2 -22.43 1.06 -0.43
CA LEU A 2 -21.69 -0.12 0.04
C LEU A 2 -20.99 0.10 1.39
N GLY A 3 -20.47 1.30 1.64
CA GLY A 3 -19.76 1.62 2.87
C GLY A 3 -20.56 1.34 4.14
N PRO A 4 -21.80 1.87 4.30
CA PRO A 4 -22.62 1.57 5.47
C PRO A 4 -22.96 0.07 5.61
N ARG A 5 -23.19 -0.65 4.50
CA ARG A 5 -23.43 -2.10 4.54
C ARG A 5 -22.22 -2.87 5.02
N ALA A 6 -21.04 -2.57 4.50
CA ALA A 6 -19.79 -3.18 4.93
C ALA A 6 -19.51 -2.88 6.42
N GLN A 7 -19.80 -1.65 6.86
CA GLN A 7 -19.64 -1.24 8.26
C GLN A 7 -20.48 -2.07 9.23
N VAL A 8 -21.73 -2.41 8.87
CA VAL A 8 -22.58 -3.29 9.70
C VAL A 8 -21.94 -4.67 9.91
N HIS A 9 -21.16 -5.13 8.94
CA HIS A 9 -20.45 -6.41 9.02
C HIS A 9 -19.01 -6.29 9.56
N GLY A 10 -18.58 -5.09 9.96
CA GLY A 10 -17.22 -4.86 10.46
C GLY A 10 -16.12 -5.03 9.42
N VAL A 11 -16.46 -4.94 8.13
CA VAL A 11 -15.51 -5.12 7.01
C VAL A 11 -15.20 -3.77 6.38
N PRO A 12 -13.96 -3.27 6.39
CA PRO A 12 -13.59 -2.06 5.67
C PRO A 12 -13.60 -2.32 4.15
N LEU A 13 -14.01 -1.31 3.40
CA LEU A 13 -13.79 -1.25 1.96
C LEU A 13 -12.44 -0.58 1.69
N LEU A 14 -11.73 -1.06 0.69
CA LEU A 14 -10.45 -0.52 0.29
C LEU A 14 -10.57 0.15 -1.07
N LEU A 15 -10.10 1.40 -1.15
CA LEU A 15 -9.91 2.15 -2.38
C LEU A 15 -8.44 2.09 -2.72
N GLU A 16 -8.11 1.58 -3.90
CA GLU A 16 -6.75 1.49 -4.39
C GLU A 16 -6.51 2.55 -5.48
N PRO A 17 -5.67 3.55 -5.23
CA PRO A 17 -5.13 4.39 -6.28
C PRO A 17 -4.20 3.57 -7.18
N LEU A 18 -4.49 3.53 -8.48
CA LEU A 18 -3.71 2.79 -9.46
C LEU A 18 -2.84 3.73 -10.29
N ASN A 19 -1.76 3.23 -10.84
CA ASN A 19 -0.89 4.03 -11.69
C ASN A 19 -1.58 4.51 -12.98
N ARG A 20 -1.06 5.56 -13.59
CA ARG A 20 -1.57 6.22 -14.80
C ARG A 20 -1.69 5.34 -16.04
N TYR A 21 -1.04 4.19 -16.06
CA TYR A 21 -1.12 3.24 -17.17
C TYR A 21 -2.32 2.30 -17.06
N GLU A 22 -2.91 2.20 -15.86
CA GLU A 22 -4.03 1.30 -15.56
C GLU A 22 -5.36 2.04 -15.39
N THR A 23 -5.33 3.31 -14.92
CA THR A 23 -6.53 4.14 -14.77
C THR A 23 -6.22 5.62 -14.94
N ASN A 24 -7.26 6.42 -15.18
CA ASN A 24 -7.23 7.88 -15.18
C ASN A 24 -8.16 8.50 -14.12
N LEU A 25 -8.62 7.71 -13.15
CA LEU A 25 -9.59 8.18 -12.15
C LEU A 25 -8.91 8.70 -10.89
N ILE A 26 -8.21 7.82 -10.17
CA ILE A 26 -7.54 8.12 -8.91
C ILE A 26 -6.17 7.47 -8.97
N ASN A 27 -5.13 8.29 -9.01
CA ASN A 27 -3.77 7.81 -9.21
C ASN A 27 -2.88 8.03 -7.98
N THR A 28 -3.18 9.02 -7.15
CA THR A 28 -2.37 9.35 -5.98
C THR A 28 -3.11 9.10 -4.67
N VAL A 29 -2.36 8.96 -3.60
CA VAL A 29 -2.90 8.94 -2.22
C VAL A 29 -3.70 10.20 -1.94
N ALA A 30 -3.22 11.37 -2.38
CA ALA A 30 -3.91 12.65 -2.19
C ALA A 30 -5.30 12.65 -2.87
N ASP A 31 -5.40 12.15 -4.12
CA ASP A 31 -6.68 12.01 -4.81
C ASP A 31 -7.61 11.05 -4.07
N GLY A 32 -7.06 9.94 -3.57
CA GLY A 32 -7.79 8.97 -2.77
C GLY A 32 -8.35 9.61 -1.49
N LEU A 33 -7.54 10.35 -0.75
CA LEU A 33 -7.96 11.06 0.47
C LEU A 33 -9.05 12.08 0.16
N ALA A 34 -8.91 12.86 -0.90
CA ALA A 34 -9.91 13.82 -1.33
C ALA A 34 -11.26 13.13 -1.63
N LEU A 35 -11.24 11.95 -2.24
CA LEU A 35 -12.47 11.17 -2.42
C LEU A 35 -13.03 10.69 -1.08
N LEU A 36 -12.21 10.15 -0.18
CA LEU A 36 -12.66 9.68 1.14
C LEU A 36 -13.37 10.78 1.93
N GLU A 37 -12.93 12.03 1.83
CA GLU A 37 -13.57 13.19 2.49
C GLU A 37 -15.00 13.45 2.01
N THR A 38 -15.33 13.09 0.78
CA THR A 38 -16.68 13.24 0.24
C THR A 38 -17.66 12.17 0.71
N LEU A 39 -17.16 11.08 1.29
CA LEU A 39 -17.97 9.93 1.67
C LEU A 39 -18.65 10.14 3.03
N GLN A 40 -19.92 9.71 3.13
CA GLN A 40 -20.69 9.73 4.38
C GLN A 40 -20.33 8.59 5.36
N THR A 41 -19.30 7.82 5.05
CA THR A 41 -18.86 6.68 5.87
C THR A 41 -17.36 6.76 6.14
N LYS A 42 -16.95 6.32 7.32
CA LYS A 42 -15.54 6.17 7.72
C LYS A 42 -15.01 4.77 7.43
N ASN A 43 -15.84 3.89 6.86
CA ASN A 43 -15.51 2.48 6.62
C ASN A 43 -14.85 2.22 5.25
N VAL A 44 -14.41 3.28 4.57
CA VAL A 44 -13.57 3.19 3.37
C VAL A 44 -12.17 3.65 3.75
N LYS A 45 -11.17 2.88 3.39
CA LYS A 45 -9.75 3.13 3.64
C LYS A 45 -8.98 3.04 2.33
N LEU A 46 -7.72 3.44 2.34
CA LEU A 46 -6.84 3.29 1.18
C LEU A 46 -6.12 1.94 1.21
N LEU A 47 -6.04 1.30 0.06
CA LEU A 47 -5.03 0.29 -0.22
C LEU A 47 -3.86 1.02 -0.87
N CYS A 48 -2.71 0.98 -0.23
CA CYS A 48 -1.48 1.60 -0.69
C CYS A 48 -0.59 0.53 -1.33
N ASP A 49 -0.65 0.40 -2.65
CA ASP A 49 0.25 -0.49 -3.39
C ASP A 49 1.55 0.26 -3.69
N LEU A 50 2.66 -0.23 -3.12
CA LEU A 50 3.96 0.44 -3.24
C LEU A 50 4.51 0.46 -4.67
N PHE A 51 4.08 -0.50 -5.52
CA PHE A 51 4.41 -0.47 -6.94
C PHE A 51 3.72 0.69 -7.66
N HIS A 52 2.40 0.87 -7.45
CA HIS A 52 1.66 1.99 -8.04
C HIS A 52 2.16 3.33 -7.50
N MET A 53 2.38 3.42 -6.20
CA MET A 53 2.91 4.62 -5.55
C MET A 53 4.31 5.00 -6.05
N ASN A 54 5.18 4.02 -6.35
CA ASN A 54 6.50 4.28 -6.92
C ASN A 54 6.43 4.98 -8.29
N ILE A 55 5.34 4.82 -9.03
CA ILE A 55 5.13 5.46 -10.34
C ILE A 55 4.54 6.87 -10.16
N GLU A 56 3.61 7.06 -9.23
CA GLU A 56 2.78 8.25 -9.13
C GLU A 56 3.24 9.26 -8.06
N GLU A 57 3.83 8.78 -6.97
CA GLU A 57 4.14 9.64 -5.83
C GLU A 57 5.53 10.25 -5.93
N VAL A 58 5.65 11.52 -5.60
CA VAL A 58 6.96 12.19 -5.46
C VAL A 58 7.75 11.57 -4.31
N SER A 59 7.06 11.11 -3.26
CA SER A 59 7.63 10.44 -2.11
C SER A 59 6.63 9.44 -1.55
N VAL A 60 6.90 8.14 -1.70
CA VAL A 60 6.06 7.08 -1.15
C VAL A 60 5.91 7.22 0.37
N ALA A 61 7.02 7.45 1.08
CA ALA A 61 6.97 7.66 2.53
C ALA A 61 6.19 8.93 2.93
N GLY A 62 6.28 10.00 2.11
CA GLY A 62 5.52 11.22 2.30
C GLY A 62 4.01 10.98 2.16
N ALA A 63 3.59 10.30 1.09
CA ALA A 63 2.20 9.98 0.82
C ALA A 63 1.61 9.04 1.89
N LEU A 64 2.35 8.03 2.34
CA LEU A 64 1.93 7.18 3.47
C LEU A 64 1.74 7.98 4.77
N ARG A 65 2.62 8.95 5.04
CA ARG A 65 2.48 9.83 6.22
C ARG A 65 1.22 10.68 6.11
N GLU A 66 0.93 11.22 4.93
CA GLU A 66 -0.29 11.99 4.67
C GLU A 66 -1.55 11.12 4.83
N ALA A 67 -1.54 9.89 4.31
CA ALA A 67 -2.63 8.94 4.50
C ALA A 67 -2.90 8.61 5.97
N GLY A 68 -1.84 8.47 6.78
CA GLY A 68 -1.94 8.25 8.21
C GLY A 68 -2.89 7.11 8.57
N GLY A 69 -3.87 7.37 9.44
CA GLY A 69 -4.88 6.38 9.85
C GLY A 69 -5.85 5.94 8.74
N ASN A 70 -5.77 6.49 7.53
CA ASN A 70 -6.56 6.06 6.39
C ASN A 70 -5.90 4.91 5.61
N VAL A 71 -4.66 4.53 5.92
CA VAL A 71 -4.05 3.32 5.36
C VAL A 71 -4.77 2.10 5.91
N GLY A 72 -5.48 1.39 5.06
CA GLY A 72 -6.24 0.19 5.42
C GLY A 72 -5.53 -1.11 5.04
N HIS A 73 -4.72 -1.07 3.99
CA HIS A 73 -3.91 -2.19 3.52
C HIS A 73 -2.70 -1.71 2.74
N VAL A 74 -1.64 -2.52 2.70
CA VAL A 74 -0.44 -2.21 1.94
C VAL A 74 -0.05 -3.42 1.09
N HIS A 75 0.15 -3.20 -0.22
CA HIS A 75 0.82 -4.17 -1.07
C HIS A 75 2.34 -3.92 -1.04
N PHE A 76 3.06 -4.92 -0.52
CA PHE A 76 4.51 -4.90 -0.33
C PHE A 76 5.21 -5.43 -1.58
N ALA A 77 5.31 -4.55 -2.58
CA ALA A 77 5.89 -4.81 -3.89
C ALA A 77 7.00 -3.83 -4.19
N ASP A 78 7.99 -4.23 -4.98
CA ASP A 78 9.10 -3.36 -5.41
C ASP A 78 8.72 -2.59 -6.68
N SER A 79 9.56 -1.63 -7.07
CA SER A 79 9.43 -0.74 -8.23
C SER A 79 9.13 -1.43 -9.56
N ASN A 80 9.48 -2.69 -9.69
CA ASN A 80 9.27 -3.52 -10.89
C ASN A 80 8.18 -4.59 -10.71
N ARG A 81 7.32 -4.42 -9.69
CA ARG A 81 6.25 -5.35 -9.29
C ARG A 81 6.76 -6.76 -8.93
N ARG A 82 8.03 -6.87 -8.49
CA ARG A 82 8.62 -8.10 -7.95
C ARG A 82 8.69 -8.05 -6.44
N ALA A 83 9.19 -9.13 -5.84
CA ALA A 83 9.47 -9.16 -4.41
C ALA A 83 10.41 -8.02 -4.01
N VAL A 84 10.12 -7.40 -2.88
CA VAL A 84 10.93 -6.32 -2.31
C VAL A 84 12.40 -6.74 -2.20
N GLY A 85 13.29 -5.93 -2.75
CA GLY A 85 14.72 -6.20 -2.87
C GLY A 85 15.13 -6.72 -4.26
N PHE A 86 14.18 -6.96 -5.17
CA PHE A 86 14.46 -7.28 -6.58
C PHE A 86 14.27 -6.07 -7.52
N GLY A 87 13.89 -4.93 -7.00
CA GLY A 87 13.83 -3.64 -7.69
C GLY A 87 14.81 -2.64 -7.09
N HIS A 88 14.42 -1.37 -7.07
CA HIS A 88 15.29 -0.28 -6.59
C HIS A 88 14.60 0.67 -5.61
N THR A 89 13.44 0.30 -5.06
CA THR A 89 12.74 1.11 -4.05
C THR A 89 13.53 1.11 -2.73
N ASP A 90 13.73 2.29 -2.15
CA ASP A 90 14.28 2.39 -0.79
C ASP A 90 13.14 2.15 0.23
N PHE A 91 13.15 0.98 0.86
CA PHE A 91 12.13 0.55 1.82
C PHE A 91 12.35 1.04 3.25
N ALA A 92 13.55 1.45 3.60
CA ALA A 92 13.82 1.89 4.96
C ALA A 92 12.93 3.08 5.40
N PRO A 93 12.82 4.18 4.65
CA PRO A 93 11.93 5.29 5.00
C PRO A 93 10.44 4.90 4.94
N ILE A 94 10.05 3.94 4.08
CA ILE A 94 8.68 3.44 3.99
C ILE A 94 8.31 2.69 5.26
N ALA A 95 9.13 1.73 5.68
CA ALA A 95 8.91 0.96 6.90
C ALA A 95 8.88 1.85 8.15
N ALA A 96 9.83 2.79 8.26
CA ALA A 96 9.85 3.76 9.34
C ALA A 96 8.57 4.63 9.38
N THR A 97 8.04 5.00 8.21
CA THR A 97 6.79 5.76 8.13
C THR A 97 5.60 4.92 8.55
N LEU A 98 5.47 3.69 8.08
CA LEU A 98 4.39 2.78 8.50
C LEU A 98 4.38 2.59 10.01
N ALA A 99 5.55 2.39 10.62
CA ALA A 99 5.68 2.33 12.08
C ALA A 99 5.25 3.64 12.75
N SER A 100 5.69 4.80 12.22
CA SER A 100 5.41 6.11 12.81
C SER A 100 3.93 6.50 12.77
N ILE A 101 3.18 6.05 11.77
CA ILE A 101 1.72 6.26 11.67
C ILE A 101 0.91 5.21 12.44
N GLY A 102 1.59 4.27 13.12
CA GLY A 102 0.96 3.20 13.89
C GLY A 102 0.25 2.15 13.02
N TYR A 103 0.70 1.94 11.78
CA TYR A 103 0.11 0.92 10.93
C TYR A 103 0.41 -0.47 11.48
N SER A 104 -0.65 -1.23 11.77
CA SER A 104 -0.59 -2.59 12.32
C SER A 104 -1.33 -3.62 11.44
N GLY A 105 -1.67 -3.24 10.22
CA GLY A 105 -2.33 -4.11 9.25
C GLY A 105 -1.36 -5.07 8.55
N TYR A 106 -1.87 -5.76 7.57
CA TYR A 106 -1.08 -6.72 6.78
C TYR A 106 -0.29 -6.03 5.68
N LEU A 107 0.90 -6.56 5.41
CA LEU A 107 1.68 -6.30 4.20
C LEU A 107 1.57 -7.54 3.31
N SER A 108 0.76 -7.49 2.28
CA SER A 108 0.61 -8.59 1.32
C SER A 108 1.42 -8.33 0.05
N ALA A 109 1.90 -9.37 -0.60
CA ALA A 109 2.71 -9.25 -1.80
C ALA A 109 1.86 -9.54 -3.05
N GLU A 110 1.39 -8.48 -3.70
CA GLU A 110 0.85 -8.58 -5.05
C GLU A 110 1.99 -8.36 -6.05
N ILE A 111 2.66 -9.43 -6.43
CA ILE A 111 3.90 -9.38 -7.18
C ILE A 111 3.95 -10.38 -8.33
N LEU A 112 4.78 -10.07 -9.33
CA LEU A 112 5.16 -11.06 -10.35
C LEU A 112 6.01 -12.16 -9.71
N PRO A 113 5.71 -13.45 -9.96
CA PRO A 113 6.42 -14.58 -9.37
C PRO A 113 7.77 -14.83 -10.07
N LEU A 114 8.64 -13.84 -10.07
CA LEU A 114 9.93 -13.85 -10.75
C LEU A 114 11.11 -13.79 -9.77
N PRO A 115 12.20 -14.55 -10.04
CA PRO A 115 12.41 -15.42 -11.20
C PRO A 115 11.54 -16.70 -11.20
N ASP A 116 11.06 -17.11 -10.05
CA ASP A 116 10.08 -18.18 -9.80
C ASP A 116 9.32 -17.92 -8.50
N SER A 117 8.22 -18.62 -8.27
CA SER A 117 7.33 -18.40 -7.12
C SER A 117 8.03 -18.65 -5.77
N GLU A 118 8.89 -19.66 -5.70
CA GLU A 118 9.57 -20.02 -4.45
C GLU A 118 10.57 -18.93 -4.04
N ARG A 119 11.40 -18.47 -4.97
CA ARG A 119 12.35 -17.39 -4.73
C ARG A 119 11.64 -16.05 -4.45
N ALA A 120 10.55 -15.76 -5.16
CA ALA A 120 9.78 -14.55 -4.91
C ALA A 120 9.19 -14.55 -3.48
N ALA A 121 8.61 -15.68 -3.04
CA ALA A 121 8.08 -15.82 -1.68
C ALA A 121 9.19 -15.74 -0.62
N ALA A 122 10.31 -16.45 -0.82
CA ALA A 122 11.45 -16.42 0.10
C ALA A 122 12.03 -15.01 0.24
N GLN A 123 12.18 -14.29 -0.88
CA GLN A 123 12.67 -12.92 -0.87
C GLN A 123 11.71 -11.97 -0.16
N THR A 124 10.40 -12.09 -0.39
CA THR A 124 9.39 -11.29 0.30
C THR A 124 9.50 -11.42 1.81
N ILE A 125 9.58 -12.65 2.33
CA ILE A 125 9.71 -12.90 3.77
C ILE A 125 11.05 -12.39 4.32
N SER A 126 12.13 -12.54 3.57
CA SER A 126 13.45 -12.02 3.96
C SER A 126 13.41 -10.50 4.10
N SER A 127 12.84 -9.80 3.12
CA SER A 127 12.72 -8.35 3.14
C SER A 127 11.76 -7.86 4.24
N TYR A 128 10.65 -8.56 4.46
CA TYR A 128 9.75 -8.25 5.57
C TYR A 128 10.47 -8.29 6.91
N ARG A 129 11.21 -9.35 7.19
CA ARG A 129 12.01 -9.48 8.43
C ARG A 129 12.99 -8.33 8.57
N LYS A 130 13.74 -8.05 7.52
CA LYS A 130 14.76 -7.00 7.52
C LYS A 130 14.19 -5.61 7.81
N PHE A 131 13.08 -5.23 7.18
CA PHE A 131 12.58 -3.86 7.23
C PHE A 131 11.48 -3.63 8.27
N VAL A 132 10.76 -4.67 8.67
CA VAL A 132 9.57 -4.52 9.52
C VAL A 132 9.76 -5.10 10.92
N THR A 133 10.51 -6.19 11.06
CA THR A 133 10.68 -6.85 12.39
C THR A 133 12.02 -6.59 13.05
N GLU A 134 13.04 -6.23 12.28
CA GLU A 134 14.42 -6.03 12.78
C GLU A 134 14.86 -4.56 12.67
N GLY A 135 14.08 -3.70 12.05
CA GLY A 135 14.27 -2.25 11.95
C GLY A 135 13.45 -1.55 13.02
#